data_533d13c755e23c57b4d80ab97474d1dc
#
_entry.id   533d13c755e23c57b4d80ab97474d1dc
#
_cell.length_a   1.000
_cell.length_b   1.000
_cell.length_c   1.000
_cell.angle_alpha   90.00
_cell.angle_beta   90.00
_cell.angle_gamma   90.00
#
_symmetry.space_group_name_H-M   'P 1'
#
loop_
_entity.id
_entity.type
_entity.pdbx_description
1 polymer ?
#
loop_
_entity_poly.entity_id
_entity_poly.type
_entity_poly.pdbx_seq_one_letter_code
_entity_poly.pdbx_strand_id
1 'polypeptide(L)'
;MKISKEENFKVLIDRIKRLEALNTLSKHECIVQGVLDAIDANELEVHASLPSVNNLIQYLGYARETFAKAYRDLIAHGVVESKNRKGYFVVSNNTQMKQKVAVLLYAYDTFQDTLVNELRTNLPEEVSVDLFFHHNNMETFEDIFNRIQGRYTVYIVAPIENKDSEMLLRSIPASKLLIIDRLMDLGDDYSYVSQEFEAATYAVFQELYPKIKKYKEVIFYFRENTAEPNEIKNAFLRFLKDYKVKGRIEKQYYVGDLKKGKLYFTIHNPELYQMLKEVLQKGWTLGQDLGILSHNDDVIKEIISGGITTFSTSFARIGLEAAKFVLERTLIKEVVPTTLADRNSV
;
A
#
# COMPACT_ATOMS: atom_id res chain seq x y z
N MET A 1 36.25 18.47 -25.39
CA MET A 1 35.76 19.72 -26.04
C MET A 1 34.74 20.32 -25.09
N LYS A 2 34.94 21.52 -24.55
CA LYS A 2 33.93 22.09 -23.63
C LYS A 2 32.71 22.51 -24.42
N ILE A 3 31.58 21.85 -24.16
CA ILE A 3 30.30 22.22 -24.75
C ILE A 3 29.94 23.65 -24.31
N SER A 4 29.48 24.48 -25.22
CA SER A 4 29.18 25.89 -24.91
C SER A 4 27.94 26.01 -24.02
N LYS A 5 27.79 27.11 -23.29
CA LYS A 5 26.57 27.35 -22.47
C LYS A 5 25.28 27.32 -23.31
N GLU A 6 25.35 27.72 -24.59
CA GLU A 6 24.21 27.73 -25.50
C GLU A 6 23.83 26.33 -25.95
N GLU A 7 24.82 25.45 -26.19
CA GLU A 7 24.58 24.04 -26.52
C GLU A 7 23.95 23.27 -25.34
N ASN A 8 24.47 23.43 -24.14
CA ASN A 8 23.88 22.84 -22.93
C ASN A 8 22.44 23.27 -22.72
N PHE A 9 22.14 24.53 -23.03
CA PHE A 9 20.79 25.07 -22.91
C PHE A 9 19.82 24.43 -23.90
N LYS A 10 20.21 24.32 -25.18
CA LYS A 10 19.38 23.73 -26.22
C LYS A 10 19.08 22.26 -25.97
N VAL A 11 20.11 21.51 -25.58
CA VAL A 11 19.97 20.08 -25.23
C VAL A 11 18.95 19.88 -24.11
N LEU A 12 19.03 20.68 -23.04
CA LEU A 12 18.09 20.56 -21.92
C LEU A 12 16.65 20.91 -22.31
N ILE A 13 16.45 21.95 -23.09
CA ILE A 13 15.12 22.34 -23.59
C ILE A 13 14.49 21.23 -24.45
N ASP A 14 15.26 20.65 -25.37
CA ASP A 14 14.79 19.58 -26.24
C ASP A 14 14.41 18.33 -25.46
N ARG A 15 15.15 17.98 -24.41
CA ARG A 15 14.80 16.87 -23.50
C ARG A 15 13.51 17.13 -22.75
N ILE A 16 13.37 18.30 -22.14
CA ILE A 16 12.15 18.66 -21.38
C ILE A 16 10.92 18.60 -22.30
N LYS A 17 11.01 19.13 -23.52
CA LYS A 17 9.90 19.08 -24.50
C LYS A 17 9.55 17.65 -24.92
N ARG A 18 10.54 16.77 -25.10
CA ARG A 18 10.28 15.34 -25.38
C ARG A 18 9.55 14.66 -24.25
N LEU A 19 9.97 14.91 -23.01
CA LEU A 19 9.29 14.37 -21.82
C LEU A 19 7.86 14.91 -21.68
N GLU A 20 7.64 16.21 -21.94
CA GLU A 20 6.31 16.81 -21.94
C GLU A 20 5.38 16.18 -22.98
N ALA A 21 5.90 15.86 -24.18
CA ALA A 21 5.14 15.24 -25.25
C ALA A 21 4.65 13.82 -24.93
N LEU A 22 5.27 13.13 -23.97
CA LEU A 22 4.82 11.81 -23.49
C LEU A 22 3.58 11.88 -22.60
N ASN A 23 3.22 13.05 -22.09
CA ASN A 23 2.08 13.30 -21.17
C ASN A 23 2.04 12.40 -19.92
N THR A 24 3.17 11.84 -19.53
CA THR A 24 3.28 10.95 -18.36
C THR A 24 3.79 11.66 -17.10
N LEU A 25 4.41 12.84 -17.27
CA LEU A 25 5.04 13.62 -16.22
C LEU A 25 4.41 15.01 -16.12
N SER A 26 4.35 15.56 -14.91
CA SER A 26 4.02 16.98 -14.72
C SER A 26 5.15 17.88 -15.26
N LYS A 27 4.83 19.14 -15.57
CA LYS A 27 5.82 20.13 -16.02
C LYS A 27 7.04 20.24 -15.10
N HIS A 28 6.82 20.18 -13.80
CA HIS A 28 7.86 20.16 -12.78
C HIS A 28 8.76 18.91 -12.93
N GLU A 29 8.17 17.74 -13.08
CA GLU A 29 8.90 16.48 -13.25
C GLU A 29 9.65 16.41 -14.58
N CYS A 30 9.08 16.96 -15.65
CA CYS A 30 9.79 17.07 -16.92
C CYS A 30 11.09 17.88 -16.79
N ILE A 31 11.09 18.96 -15.98
CA ILE A 31 12.30 19.75 -15.74
C ILE A 31 13.32 18.95 -14.96
N VAL A 32 12.91 18.32 -13.83
CA VAL A 32 13.81 17.54 -13.00
C VAL A 32 14.40 16.38 -13.78
N GLN A 33 13.57 15.58 -14.43
CA GLN A 33 14.00 14.42 -15.22
C GLN A 33 14.87 14.83 -16.41
N GLY A 34 14.52 15.91 -17.09
CA GLY A 34 15.31 16.42 -18.21
C GLY A 34 16.73 16.81 -17.80
N VAL A 35 16.93 17.38 -16.61
CA VAL A 35 18.27 17.68 -16.06
C VAL A 35 19.02 16.39 -15.75
N LEU A 36 18.37 15.44 -15.06
CA LEU A 36 18.97 14.16 -14.67
C LEU A 36 19.39 13.35 -15.90
N ASP A 37 18.51 13.22 -16.89
CA ASP A 37 18.79 12.51 -18.15
C ASP A 37 19.94 13.15 -18.94
N ALA A 38 20.07 14.47 -18.90
CA ALA A 38 21.17 15.17 -19.57
C ALA A 38 22.52 14.95 -18.86
N ILE A 39 22.50 14.78 -17.54
CA ILE A 39 23.69 14.43 -16.77
C ILE A 39 24.07 12.96 -17.04
N ASP A 40 23.13 12.02 -17.00
CA ASP A 40 23.35 10.59 -17.28
C ASP A 40 23.89 10.35 -18.70
N ALA A 41 23.42 11.13 -19.66
CA ALA A 41 23.92 11.08 -21.02
C ALA A 41 25.30 11.79 -21.21
N ASN A 42 25.91 12.30 -20.11
CA ASN A 42 27.13 13.12 -20.14
C ASN A 42 27.02 14.38 -21.03
N GLU A 43 25.83 14.89 -21.26
CA GLU A 43 25.57 16.14 -21.98
C GLU A 43 25.71 17.36 -21.03
N LEU A 44 25.48 17.15 -19.72
CA LEU A 44 25.75 18.10 -18.65
C LEU A 44 26.78 17.51 -17.71
N GLU A 45 28.03 17.95 -17.84
CA GLU A 45 29.13 17.52 -16.97
C GLU A 45 29.06 18.21 -15.60
N VAL A 46 29.75 17.64 -14.60
CA VAL A 46 29.96 18.30 -13.30
C VAL A 46 30.59 19.66 -13.54
N HIS A 47 30.10 20.68 -12.85
CA HIS A 47 30.41 22.10 -13.00
C HIS A 47 29.73 22.78 -14.21
N ALA A 48 28.95 22.08 -15.03
CA ALA A 48 28.15 22.73 -16.04
C ALA A 48 27.12 23.70 -15.43
N SER A 49 26.99 24.86 -16.05
CA SER A 49 26.00 25.87 -15.63
C SER A 49 24.63 25.54 -16.23
N LEU A 50 23.62 25.49 -15.40
CA LEU A 50 22.22 25.36 -15.83
C LEU A 50 21.63 26.71 -16.30
N PRO A 51 20.60 26.70 -17.15
CA PRO A 51 19.87 27.90 -17.53
C PRO A 51 19.27 28.64 -16.35
N SER A 52 19.19 29.95 -16.42
CA SER A 52 18.46 30.73 -15.42
C SER A 52 16.97 30.46 -15.52
N VAL A 53 16.24 30.61 -14.41
CA VAL A 53 14.78 30.48 -14.39
C VAL A 53 14.12 31.38 -15.43
N ASN A 54 14.63 32.61 -15.63
CA ASN A 54 14.09 33.54 -16.62
C ASN A 54 14.25 33.02 -18.07
N ASN A 55 15.40 32.39 -18.39
CA ASN A 55 15.63 31.81 -19.71
C ASN A 55 14.65 30.63 -19.93
N LEU A 56 14.48 29.76 -18.93
CA LEU A 56 13.55 28.62 -19.05
C LEU A 56 12.10 29.07 -19.23
N ILE A 57 11.65 30.12 -18.53
CA ILE A 57 10.32 30.71 -18.72
C ILE A 57 10.12 31.13 -20.17
N GLN A 58 11.11 31.79 -20.76
CA GLN A 58 11.03 32.32 -22.13
C GLN A 58 10.86 31.19 -23.18
N TYR A 59 11.49 30.02 -22.98
CA TYR A 59 11.51 28.93 -23.97
C TYR A 59 10.45 27.85 -23.74
N LEU A 60 10.01 27.65 -22.50
CA LEU A 60 9.05 26.60 -22.14
C LEU A 60 7.67 27.15 -21.74
N GLY A 61 7.56 28.44 -21.41
CA GLY A 61 6.30 29.07 -21.07
C GLY A 61 5.66 28.60 -19.75
N TYR A 62 6.42 27.90 -18.90
CA TYR A 62 5.92 27.44 -17.59
C TYR A 62 5.96 28.56 -16.56
N ALA A 63 5.17 28.40 -15.49
CA ALA A 63 5.17 29.34 -14.36
C ALA A 63 6.53 29.35 -13.65
N ARG A 64 6.95 30.52 -13.19
CA ARG A 64 8.22 30.74 -12.45
C ARG A 64 8.38 29.77 -11.25
N GLU A 65 7.29 29.56 -10.53
CA GLU A 65 7.27 28.67 -9.36
C GLU A 65 7.57 27.20 -9.73
N THR A 66 7.14 26.74 -10.91
CA THR A 66 7.44 25.40 -11.40
C THR A 66 8.95 25.18 -11.55
N PHE A 67 9.66 26.14 -12.12
CA PHE A 67 11.14 26.08 -12.25
C PHE A 67 11.84 26.21 -10.92
N ALA A 68 11.38 27.14 -10.06
CA ALA A 68 11.95 27.34 -8.75
C ALA A 68 11.82 26.07 -7.88
N LYS A 69 10.68 25.39 -7.96
CA LYS A 69 10.44 24.12 -7.29
C LYS A 69 11.37 23.03 -7.82
N ALA A 70 11.46 22.86 -9.14
CA ALA A 70 12.32 21.86 -9.77
C ALA A 70 13.80 22.03 -9.40
N TYR A 71 14.28 23.28 -9.38
CA TYR A 71 15.67 23.55 -8.99
C TYR A 71 15.91 23.35 -7.50
N ARG A 72 14.94 23.66 -6.63
CA ARG A 72 15.01 23.31 -5.19
C ARG A 72 15.11 21.79 -4.99
N ASP A 73 14.34 21.02 -5.76
CA ASP A 73 14.39 19.56 -5.65
C ASP A 73 15.74 19.01 -6.11
N LEU A 74 16.30 19.50 -7.23
CA LEU A 74 17.63 19.11 -7.69
C LEU A 74 18.74 19.48 -6.69
N ILE A 75 18.59 20.61 -5.99
CA ILE A 75 19.52 21.02 -4.91
C ILE A 75 19.35 20.09 -3.70
N ALA A 76 18.14 19.79 -3.30
CA ALA A 76 17.86 18.88 -2.18
C ALA A 76 18.41 17.46 -2.45
N HIS A 77 18.47 17.05 -3.72
CA HIS A 77 19.07 15.79 -4.15
C HIS A 77 20.60 15.85 -4.28
N GLY A 78 21.21 17.02 -4.06
CA GLY A 78 22.66 17.19 -4.13
C GLY A 78 23.25 17.08 -5.54
N VAL A 79 22.42 17.17 -6.58
CA VAL A 79 22.86 17.12 -7.99
C VAL A 79 23.20 18.50 -8.53
N VAL A 80 22.55 19.53 -7.98
CA VAL A 80 22.70 20.93 -8.37
C VAL A 80 23.02 21.79 -7.16
N GLU A 81 23.83 22.80 -7.29
CA GLU A 81 24.02 23.86 -6.30
C GLU A 81 23.64 25.23 -6.85
N SER A 82 23.20 26.12 -5.96
CA SER A 82 22.97 27.53 -6.26
C SER A 82 24.16 28.34 -5.77
N LYS A 83 24.82 29.05 -6.69
CA LYS A 83 25.90 30.03 -6.34
C LYS A 83 25.36 31.45 -6.40
N ASN A 84 25.51 32.18 -5.29
CA ASN A 84 25.00 33.54 -5.18
C ASN A 84 25.45 34.39 -6.38
N ARG A 85 24.52 35.02 -7.07
CA ARG A 85 24.70 35.86 -8.28
C ARG A 85 25.34 35.16 -9.49
N LYS A 86 25.64 33.85 -9.42
CA LYS A 86 26.29 33.09 -10.50
C LYS A 86 25.33 32.10 -11.15
N GLY A 87 24.21 31.72 -10.50
CA GLY A 87 23.23 30.80 -11.02
C GLY A 87 23.31 29.37 -10.43
N TYR A 88 22.87 28.41 -11.20
CA TYR A 88 22.79 27.01 -10.81
C TYR A 88 23.83 26.19 -11.57
N PHE A 89 24.44 25.22 -10.88
CA PHE A 89 25.53 24.39 -11.41
C PHE A 89 25.35 22.94 -11.03
N VAL A 90 25.70 22.04 -11.94
CA VAL A 90 25.78 20.60 -11.65
C VAL A 90 26.98 20.36 -10.71
N VAL A 91 26.76 19.65 -9.60
CA VAL A 91 27.80 19.31 -8.62
C VAL A 91 28.07 17.84 -8.47
N SER A 92 27.15 17.00 -8.96
CA SER A 92 27.26 15.55 -8.92
C SER A 92 26.72 14.94 -10.20
N ASN A 93 27.37 13.87 -10.65
CA ASN A 93 26.88 12.99 -11.71
C ASN A 93 26.10 11.79 -11.14
N ASN A 94 25.94 11.71 -9.85
CA ASN A 94 25.05 10.74 -9.23
C ASN A 94 23.59 11.23 -9.36
N THR A 95 22.96 10.86 -10.45
CA THR A 95 21.59 11.24 -10.80
C THR A 95 20.56 10.32 -10.20
N GLN A 96 21.00 9.26 -9.50
CA GLN A 96 20.07 8.38 -8.80
C GLN A 96 19.32 9.22 -7.75
N MET A 97 18.13 9.68 -8.17
CA MET A 97 17.20 10.31 -7.24
C MET A 97 16.90 9.28 -6.16
N LYS A 98 17.20 9.60 -4.92
CA LYS A 98 16.73 8.77 -3.80
C LYS A 98 15.22 8.62 -3.95
N GLN A 99 14.82 7.46 -4.40
CA GLN A 99 13.38 7.18 -4.51
C GLN A 99 12.79 7.25 -3.10
N LYS A 100 11.69 8.01 -2.98
CA LYS A 100 10.93 8.09 -1.74
C LYS A 100 9.57 7.46 -1.96
N VAL A 101 9.27 6.44 -1.18
CA VAL A 101 8.01 5.70 -1.21
C VAL A 101 7.18 6.08 0.00
N ALA A 102 5.97 6.57 -0.22
CA ALA A 102 4.97 6.73 0.83
C ALA A 102 4.10 5.48 0.87
N VAL A 103 4.01 4.83 2.02
CA VAL A 103 3.12 3.68 2.25
C VAL A 103 2.05 4.10 3.24
N LEU A 104 0.78 4.16 2.81
CA LEU A 104 -0.37 4.48 3.63
C LEU A 104 -1.13 3.19 3.94
N LEU A 105 -1.18 2.83 5.22
CA LEU A 105 -1.85 1.62 5.72
C LEU A 105 -2.96 2.00 6.70
N TYR A 106 -3.84 1.03 6.97
CA TYR A 106 -4.87 1.17 8.00
C TYR A 106 -4.25 1.32 9.39
N ALA A 107 -3.43 0.36 9.82
CA ALA A 107 -2.76 0.30 11.11
C ALA A 107 -1.46 -0.50 10.95
N TYR A 108 -0.78 -0.81 12.04
CA TYR A 108 0.40 -1.65 12.03
C TYR A 108 0.15 -2.91 12.87
N ASP A 109 -0.10 -4.01 12.17
CA ASP A 109 -0.28 -5.34 12.73
C ASP A 109 0.78 -6.30 12.18
N THR A 110 0.87 -7.51 12.72
CA THR A 110 1.87 -8.53 12.32
C THR A 110 1.87 -8.86 10.83
N PHE A 111 0.69 -8.92 10.19
CA PHE A 111 0.58 -9.17 8.76
C PHE A 111 1.01 -7.97 7.91
N GLN A 112 0.77 -6.74 8.36
CA GLN A 112 1.27 -5.53 7.70
C GLN A 112 2.78 -5.35 7.89
N ASP A 113 3.33 -5.78 9.03
CA ASP A 113 4.77 -5.87 9.23
C ASP A 113 5.41 -6.79 8.20
N THR A 114 4.82 -7.95 7.92
CA THR A 114 5.27 -8.88 6.88
C THR A 114 5.30 -8.19 5.50
N LEU A 115 4.24 -7.46 5.13
CA LEU A 115 4.18 -6.70 3.86
C LEU A 115 5.31 -5.66 3.78
N VAL A 116 5.48 -4.87 4.84
CA VAL A 116 6.49 -3.80 4.87
C VAL A 116 7.91 -4.35 4.84
N ASN A 117 8.17 -5.43 5.56
CA ASN A 117 9.48 -6.08 5.57
C ASN A 117 9.82 -6.66 4.19
N GLU A 118 8.85 -7.32 3.53
CA GLU A 118 9.04 -7.83 2.16
C GLU A 118 9.27 -6.69 1.16
N LEU A 119 8.51 -5.62 1.26
CA LEU A 119 8.73 -4.43 0.45
C LEU A 119 10.16 -3.90 0.62
N ARG A 120 10.60 -3.68 1.87
CA ARG A 120 11.93 -3.12 2.16
C ARG A 120 13.08 -4.04 1.74
N THR A 121 12.94 -5.34 1.97
CA THR A 121 13.99 -6.33 1.64
C THR A 121 14.22 -6.43 0.12
N ASN A 122 13.19 -6.15 -0.67
CA ASN A 122 13.27 -6.20 -2.14
C ASN A 122 13.54 -4.83 -2.79
N LEU A 123 13.83 -3.79 -2.00
CA LEU A 123 14.22 -2.49 -2.49
C LEU A 123 15.71 -2.22 -2.23
N PRO A 124 16.42 -1.47 -3.11
CA PRO A 124 17.76 -0.98 -2.84
C PRO A 124 17.83 -0.11 -1.57
N GLU A 125 18.97 -0.11 -0.88
CA GLU A 125 19.18 0.67 0.37
C GLU A 125 18.96 2.18 0.20
N GLU A 126 19.15 2.70 -1.01
CA GLU A 126 18.98 4.10 -1.35
C GLU A 126 17.49 4.53 -1.40
N VAL A 127 16.57 3.58 -1.47
CA VAL A 127 15.12 3.85 -1.50
C VAL A 127 14.60 4.07 -0.08
N SER A 128 14.12 5.27 0.21
CA SER A 128 13.51 5.54 1.52
C SER A 128 12.01 5.18 1.50
N VAL A 129 11.56 4.49 2.55
CA VAL A 129 10.16 4.08 2.73
C VAL A 129 9.62 4.69 4.01
N ASP A 130 8.69 5.62 3.87
CA ASP A 130 7.99 6.26 4.98
C ASP A 130 6.60 5.66 5.14
N LEU A 131 6.24 5.30 6.38
CA LEU A 131 4.97 4.66 6.72
C LEU A 131 4.02 5.69 7.34
N PHE A 132 2.77 5.63 6.93
CA PHE A 132 1.67 6.45 7.43
C PHE A 132 0.47 5.58 7.76
N PHE A 133 -0.29 5.95 8.80
CA PHE A 133 -1.43 5.17 9.27
C PHE A 133 -2.67 6.05 9.39
N HIS A 134 -3.74 5.69 8.70
CA HIS A 134 -4.99 6.46 8.67
C HIS A 134 -6.08 5.91 9.59
N HIS A 135 -5.91 4.70 10.16
CA HIS A 135 -6.84 4.08 11.12
C HIS A 135 -8.31 4.05 10.67
N ASN A 136 -8.56 3.96 9.36
CA ASN A 136 -9.88 4.07 8.74
C ASN A 136 -10.60 5.40 9.05
N ASN A 137 -9.85 6.45 9.36
CA ASN A 137 -10.36 7.79 9.62
C ASN A 137 -10.10 8.65 8.38
N MET A 138 -11.18 9.17 7.76
CA MET A 138 -11.07 9.93 6.51
C MET A 138 -10.37 11.27 6.70
N GLU A 139 -10.61 11.97 7.81
CA GLU A 139 -9.93 13.23 8.14
C GLU A 139 -8.41 13.01 8.25
N THR A 140 -8.00 11.96 8.97
CA THR A 140 -6.59 11.58 9.09
C THR A 140 -5.98 11.22 7.73
N PHE A 141 -6.72 10.48 6.89
CA PHE A 141 -6.29 10.12 5.54
C PHE A 141 -6.05 11.38 4.69
N GLU A 142 -6.99 12.32 4.69
CA GLU A 142 -6.90 13.59 3.97
C GLU A 142 -5.73 14.44 4.46
N ASP A 143 -5.56 14.58 5.77
CA ASP A 143 -4.45 15.31 6.38
C ASP A 143 -3.08 14.73 6.00
N ILE A 144 -2.94 13.41 6.04
CA ILE A 144 -1.71 12.72 5.60
C ILE A 144 -1.50 13.01 4.12
N PHE A 145 -2.53 12.79 3.29
CA PHE A 145 -2.46 12.93 1.86
C PHE A 145 -2.02 14.34 1.45
N ASN A 146 -2.63 15.38 2.01
CA ASN A 146 -2.29 16.78 1.75
C ASN A 146 -0.83 17.11 2.11
N ARG A 147 -0.29 16.47 3.14
CA ARG A 147 1.11 16.66 3.56
C ARG A 147 2.11 15.95 2.66
N ILE A 148 1.75 14.77 2.12
CA ILE A 148 2.71 13.96 1.35
C ILE A 148 2.59 14.16 -0.16
N GLN A 149 1.50 14.69 -0.68
CA GLN A 149 1.27 14.88 -2.10
C GLN A 149 2.40 15.70 -2.76
N GLY A 150 2.95 15.15 -3.84
CA GLY A 150 4.06 15.74 -4.59
C GLY A 150 5.44 15.66 -3.92
N ARG A 151 5.57 14.96 -2.78
CA ARG A 151 6.85 14.80 -2.05
C ARG A 151 7.46 13.42 -2.21
N TYR A 152 6.71 12.46 -2.77
CA TYR A 152 7.14 11.08 -2.97
C TYR A 152 7.15 10.72 -4.44
N THR A 153 8.03 9.80 -4.80
CA THR A 153 8.13 9.28 -6.16
C THR A 153 7.11 8.18 -6.42
N VAL A 154 6.68 7.47 -5.35
CA VAL A 154 5.64 6.42 -5.37
C VAL A 154 4.77 6.55 -4.13
N TYR A 155 3.52 6.20 -4.32
CA TYR A 155 2.51 6.06 -3.28
C TYR A 155 1.95 4.64 -3.33
N ILE A 156 2.05 3.91 -2.24
CA ILE A 156 1.46 2.59 -2.02
C ILE A 156 0.36 2.79 -0.98
N VAL A 157 -0.89 2.54 -1.34
CA VAL A 157 -2.03 2.95 -0.51
C VAL A 157 -3.01 1.81 -0.32
N ALA A 158 -3.27 1.45 0.94
CA ALA A 158 -4.47 0.72 1.33
C ALA A 158 -5.61 1.75 1.47
N PRO A 159 -6.60 1.80 0.58
CA PRO A 159 -7.57 2.88 0.53
C PRO A 159 -8.66 2.75 1.60
N ILE A 160 -9.28 3.87 1.95
CA ILE A 160 -10.58 3.87 2.63
C ILE A 160 -11.66 3.80 1.55
N GLU A 161 -12.63 2.90 1.71
CA GLU A 161 -13.75 2.76 0.78
C GLU A 161 -14.72 3.94 0.91
N ASN A 162 -14.37 5.05 0.27
CA ASN A 162 -15.09 6.32 0.31
C ASN A 162 -14.83 7.11 -0.98
N LYS A 163 -15.82 7.86 -1.46
CA LYS A 163 -15.70 8.71 -2.65
C LYS A 163 -14.65 9.80 -2.50
N ASP A 164 -14.47 10.35 -1.31
CA ASP A 164 -13.48 11.40 -1.07
C ASP A 164 -12.05 10.82 -1.17
N SER A 165 -11.82 9.62 -0.63
CA SER A 165 -10.57 8.88 -0.81
C SER A 165 -10.30 8.61 -2.29
N GLU A 166 -11.31 8.16 -3.06
CA GLU A 166 -11.19 7.94 -4.49
C GLU A 166 -10.77 9.22 -5.24
N MET A 167 -11.42 10.36 -4.96
CA MET A 167 -11.07 11.63 -5.59
C MET A 167 -9.64 12.07 -5.29
N LEU A 168 -9.18 11.92 -4.05
CA LEU A 168 -7.81 12.22 -3.66
C LEU A 168 -6.81 11.33 -4.39
N LEU A 169 -7.07 10.02 -4.46
CA LEU A 169 -6.17 9.06 -5.11
C LEU A 169 -6.09 9.29 -6.63
N ARG A 170 -7.19 9.65 -7.29
CA ARG A 170 -7.19 10.03 -8.71
C ARG A 170 -6.36 11.27 -9.02
N SER A 171 -6.01 12.09 -8.02
CA SER A 171 -5.10 13.24 -8.21
C SER A 171 -3.63 12.84 -8.34
N ILE A 172 -3.28 11.58 -8.01
CA ILE A 172 -1.94 11.03 -8.22
C ILE A 172 -1.88 10.40 -9.62
N PRO A 173 -0.84 10.67 -10.42
CA PRO A 173 -0.63 9.96 -11.69
C PRO A 173 -0.60 8.44 -11.50
N ALA A 174 -1.25 7.70 -12.38
CA ALA A 174 -1.37 6.24 -12.29
C ALA A 174 0.00 5.54 -12.21
N SER A 175 1.01 6.04 -12.91
CA SER A 175 2.40 5.54 -12.86
C SER A 175 3.09 5.68 -11.50
N LYS A 176 2.48 6.41 -10.56
CA LYS A 176 3.03 6.65 -9.21
C LYS A 176 2.20 6.07 -8.09
N LEU A 177 1.03 5.50 -8.39
CA LEU A 177 0.09 4.99 -7.40
C LEU A 177 -0.10 3.48 -7.55
N LEU A 178 0.13 2.76 -6.47
CA LEU A 178 -0.26 1.37 -6.31
C LEU A 178 -1.32 1.27 -5.21
N ILE A 179 -2.48 0.74 -5.56
CA ILE A 179 -3.51 0.37 -4.57
C ILE A 179 -3.19 -1.01 -4.04
N ILE A 180 -3.20 -1.18 -2.72
CA ILE A 180 -2.95 -2.48 -2.08
C ILE A 180 -4.08 -2.86 -1.14
N ASP A 181 -4.11 -4.14 -0.76
CA ASP A 181 -5.03 -4.72 0.22
C ASP A 181 -6.48 -4.73 -0.29
N ARG A 182 -7.16 -3.60 -0.27
CA ARG A 182 -8.53 -3.46 -0.74
C ARG A 182 -8.56 -2.87 -2.16
N LEU A 183 -9.33 -3.52 -3.05
CA LEU A 183 -9.52 -3.00 -4.40
C LEU A 183 -10.34 -1.71 -4.37
N MET A 184 -9.82 -0.69 -5.04
CA MET A 184 -10.56 0.51 -5.39
C MET A 184 -10.41 0.74 -6.90
N ASP A 185 -11.52 0.79 -7.61
CA ASP A 185 -11.53 1.01 -9.06
C ASP A 185 -11.25 2.48 -9.39
N LEU A 186 -10.02 2.77 -9.74
CA LEU A 186 -9.56 4.09 -10.21
C LEU A 186 -9.46 4.19 -11.74
N GLY A 187 -9.81 3.12 -12.48
CA GLY A 187 -9.69 3.03 -13.93
C GLY A 187 -8.55 2.11 -14.40
N ASP A 188 -8.53 1.89 -15.72
CA ASP A 188 -7.68 0.85 -16.31
C ASP A 188 -6.18 1.10 -16.22
N ASP A 189 -5.75 2.33 -16.09
CA ASP A 189 -4.34 2.72 -16.02
C ASP A 189 -3.73 2.56 -14.62
N TYR A 190 -4.56 2.36 -13.57
CA TYR A 190 -4.09 2.26 -12.20
C TYR A 190 -3.73 0.83 -11.83
N SER A 191 -2.61 0.71 -11.11
CA SER A 191 -2.11 -0.56 -10.59
C SER A 191 -2.76 -0.90 -9.25
N TYR A 192 -3.02 -2.20 -9.05
CA TYR A 192 -3.45 -2.72 -7.77
C TYR A 192 -2.88 -4.11 -7.49
N VAL A 193 -2.68 -4.39 -6.20
CA VAL A 193 -2.40 -5.72 -5.64
C VAL A 193 -3.34 -5.91 -4.46
N SER A 194 -4.49 -6.50 -4.69
CA SER A 194 -5.60 -6.59 -3.74
C SER A 194 -5.86 -8.02 -3.29
N GLN A 195 -6.65 -8.15 -2.24
CA GLN A 195 -7.27 -9.42 -1.86
C GLN A 195 -8.73 -9.46 -2.35
N GLU A 196 -9.25 -10.67 -2.47
CA GLU A 196 -10.66 -10.94 -2.69
C GLU A 196 -11.26 -11.44 -1.37
N PHE A 197 -12.27 -10.76 -0.87
CA PHE A 197 -12.83 -11.06 0.44
C PHE A 197 -14.06 -11.95 0.40
N GLU A 198 -15.01 -11.72 -0.53
CA GLU A 198 -16.32 -12.37 -0.48
C GLU A 198 -16.26 -13.81 -0.99
N ALA A 199 -15.81 -14.03 -2.22
CA ALA A 199 -15.76 -15.37 -2.81
C ALA A 199 -14.75 -16.26 -2.08
N ALA A 200 -13.60 -15.70 -1.68
CA ALA A 200 -12.59 -16.41 -0.91
C ALA A 200 -13.10 -16.84 0.47
N THR A 201 -13.74 -15.95 1.22
CA THR A 201 -14.34 -16.29 2.51
C THR A 201 -15.43 -17.34 2.35
N TYR A 202 -16.29 -17.22 1.34
CA TYR A 202 -17.32 -18.21 1.07
C TYR A 202 -16.71 -19.59 0.77
N ALA A 203 -15.68 -19.66 -0.08
CA ALA A 203 -14.97 -20.90 -0.41
C ALA A 203 -14.33 -21.55 0.84
N VAL A 204 -13.72 -20.78 1.71
CA VAL A 204 -13.17 -21.27 2.98
C VAL A 204 -14.26 -21.88 3.87
N PHE A 205 -15.42 -21.25 4.01
CA PHE A 205 -16.53 -21.82 4.77
C PHE A 205 -17.07 -23.09 4.12
N GLN A 206 -17.08 -23.19 2.79
CA GLN A 206 -17.47 -24.42 2.07
C GLN A 206 -16.46 -25.55 2.38
N GLU A 207 -15.15 -25.27 2.31
CA GLU A 207 -14.11 -26.25 2.59
C GLU A 207 -14.16 -26.73 4.05
N LEU A 208 -14.40 -25.83 4.99
CA LEU A 208 -14.54 -26.14 6.42
C LEU A 208 -15.89 -26.74 6.81
N TYR A 209 -16.89 -26.75 5.92
CA TYR A 209 -18.24 -27.23 6.27
C TYR A 209 -18.27 -28.62 6.90
N PRO A 210 -17.48 -29.65 6.46
CA PRO A 210 -17.45 -30.96 7.12
C PRO A 210 -17.09 -30.90 8.62
N LYS A 211 -16.29 -29.90 9.02
CA LYS A 211 -15.95 -29.65 10.43
C LYS A 211 -16.96 -28.74 11.13
N ILE A 212 -17.47 -27.73 10.42
CA ILE A 212 -18.43 -26.75 10.97
C ILE A 212 -19.74 -27.42 11.38
N LYS A 213 -20.24 -28.39 10.64
CA LYS A 213 -21.53 -29.07 10.89
C LYS A 213 -21.62 -29.79 12.24
N LYS A 214 -20.49 -30.04 12.93
CA LYS A 214 -20.51 -30.61 14.28
C LYS A 214 -20.92 -29.59 15.36
N TYR A 215 -20.81 -28.31 15.07
CA TYR A 215 -21.15 -27.24 16.00
C TYR A 215 -22.63 -26.90 15.94
N LYS A 216 -23.21 -26.60 17.09
CA LYS A 216 -24.64 -26.25 17.22
C LYS A 216 -24.99 -24.89 16.62
N GLU A 217 -24.00 -24.00 16.57
CA GLU A 217 -24.16 -22.62 16.13
C GLU A 217 -22.78 -22.02 15.78
N VAL A 218 -22.75 -21.16 14.77
CA VAL A 218 -21.57 -20.35 14.42
C VAL A 218 -21.82 -18.89 14.79
N ILE A 219 -20.93 -18.30 15.56
CA ILE A 219 -21.03 -16.90 15.98
C ILE A 219 -19.88 -16.13 15.38
N PHE A 220 -20.20 -15.11 14.60
CA PHE A 220 -19.22 -14.21 14.02
C PHE A 220 -19.22 -12.88 14.76
N TYR A 221 -18.09 -12.50 15.37
CA TYR A 221 -17.89 -11.19 15.94
C TYR A 221 -17.40 -10.24 14.85
N PHE A 222 -18.26 -9.27 14.48
CA PHE A 222 -18.01 -8.33 13.39
C PHE A 222 -18.30 -6.90 13.86
N ARG A 223 -17.32 -6.02 13.73
CA ARG A 223 -17.41 -4.61 14.13
C ARG A 223 -17.80 -3.75 12.95
N GLU A 224 -19.01 -3.25 12.95
CA GLU A 224 -19.48 -2.30 11.95
C GLU A 224 -18.72 -0.96 12.05
N ASN A 225 -18.61 -0.25 10.94
CA ASN A 225 -17.91 1.05 10.83
C ASN A 225 -16.42 1.01 11.20
N THR A 226 -15.77 -0.12 10.99
CA THR A 226 -14.32 -0.28 11.11
C THR A 226 -13.73 -0.65 9.74
N ALA A 227 -12.45 -1.02 9.70
CA ALA A 227 -11.80 -1.53 8.49
C ALA A 227 -12.14 -3.00 8.19
N GLU A 228 -12.96 -3.66 9.01
CA GLU A 228 -13.37 -5.05 8.73
C GLU A 228 -14.21 -5.12 7.45
N PRO A 229 -13.86 -5.99 6.47
CA PRO A 229 -14.54 -6.04 5.18
C PRO A 229 -16.00 -6.51 5.32
N ASN A 230 -16.95 -5.73 4.83
CA ASN A 230 -18.36 -6.13 4.78
C ASN A 230 -18.59 -7.36 3.90
N GLU A 231 -17.71 -7.60 2.95
CA GLU A 231 -17.71 -8.74 2.04
C GLU A 231 -17.55 -10.05 2.82
N ILE A 232 -16.72 -10.08 3.87
CA ILE A 232 -16.59 -11.24 4.77
C ILE A 232 -17.93 -11.51 5.49
N LYS A 233 -18.58 -10.43 5.96
CA LYS A 233 -19.92 -10.54 6.58
C LYS A 233 -20.95 -11.10 5.60
N ASN A 234 -20.98 -10.62 4.37
CA ASN A 234 -21.89 -11.06 3.33
C ASN A 234 -21.67 -12.53 2.99
N ALA A 235 -20.41 -12.94 2.80
CA ALA A 235 -20.04 -14.33 2.57
C ALA A 235 -20.47 -15.26 3.69
N PHE A 236 -20.26 -14.83 4.95
CA PHE A 236 -20.72 -15.58 6.12
C PHE A 236 -22.23 -15.76 6.15
N LEU A 237 -23.01 -14.71 5.95
CA LEU A 237 -24.48 -14.79 5.94
C LEU A 237 -25.00 -15.66 4.78
N ARG A 238 -24.37 -15.55 3.61
CA ARG A 238 -24.67 -16.39 2.45
C ARG A 238 -24.40 -17.87 2.76
N PHE A 239 -23.26 -18.18 3.35
CA PHE A 239 -22.91 -19.54 3.76
C PHE A 239 -23.95 -20.11 4.75
N LEU A 240 -24.33 -19.36 5.79
CA LEU A 240 -25.34 -19.80 6.76
C LEU A 240 -26.66 -20.18 6.06
N LYS A 241 -27.09 -19.37 5.08
CA LYS A 241 -28.32 -19.59 4.32
C LYS A 241 -28.20 -20.83 3.43
N ASP A 242 -27.15 -20.93 2.62
CA ASP A 242 -27.00 -21.96 1.60
C ASP A 242 -26.81 -23.35 2.21
N TYR A 243 -26.08 -23.44 3.32
CA TYR A 243 -25.81 -24.69 4.04
C TYR A 243 -26.76 -24.96 5.20
N LYS A 244 -27.75 -24.08 5.43
CA LYS A 244 -28.71 -24.17 6.54
C LYS A 244 -28.03 -24.32 7.90
N VAL A 245 -26.91 -23.65 8.08
CA VAL A 245 -26.16 -23.62 9.34
C VAL A 245 -26.77 -22.59 10.26
N LYS A 246 -27.02 -22.97 11.51
CA LYS A 246 -27.44 -21.99 12.52
C LYS A 246 -26.28 -21.09 12.87
N GLY A 247 -26.46 -19.79 12.76
CA GLY A 247 -25.43 -18.82 13.13
C GLY A 247 -25.97 -17.41 13.25
N ARG A 248 -25.16 -16.52 13.77
CA ARG A 248 -25.48 -15.10 13.91
C ARG A 248 -24.22 -14.25 13.95
N ILE A 249 -24.41 -12.95 13.80
CA ILE A 249 -23.38 -11.93 13.97
C ILE A 249 -23.59 -11.23 15.32
N GLU A 250 -22.52 -11.02 16.05
CA GLU A 250 -22.45 -10.22 17.27
C GLU A 250 -21.46 -9.06 17.06
N LYS A 251 -21.71 -7.92 17.70
CA LYS A 251 -20.88 -6.72 17.51
C LYS A 251 -19.48 -6.84 18.11
N GLN A 252 -19.37 -7.52 19.22
CA GLN A 252 -18.10 -7.73 19.95
C GLN A 252 -18.22 -8.89 20.92
N TYR A 253 -17.08 -9.45 21.30
CA TYR A 253 -16.96 -10.48 22.30
C TYR A 253 -16.89 -9.88 23.71
N TYR A 254 -17.57 -10.54 24.66
CA TYR A 254 -17.43 -10.29 26.10
C TYR A 254 -16.99 -11.57 26.82
N VAL A 255 -16.13 -11.41 27.84
CA VAL A 255 -15.70 -12.54 28.68
C VAL A 255 -16.92 -13.24 29.29
N GLY A 256 -17.02 -14.55 29.10
CA GLY A 256 -18.17 -15.34 29.50
C GLY A 256 -19.13 -15.72 28.38
N ASP A 257 -18.96 -15.19 27.17
CA ASP A 257 -19.81 -15.50 26.00
C ASP A 257 -19.54 -16.88 25.43
N LEU A 258 -18.34 -17.44 25.66
CA LEU A 258 -17.98 -18.73 25.11
C LEU A 258 -18.83 -19.87 25.72
N LYS A 259 -19.34 -20.74 24.85
CA LYS A 259 -20.11 -21.94 25.21
C LYS A 259 -19.60 -23.15 24.44
N LYS A 260 -19.55 -24.32 25.08
CA LYS A 260 -19.20 -25.58 24.42
C LYS A 260 -20.16 -25.90 23.28
N GLY A 261 -19.63 -26.52 22.23
CA GLY A 261 -20.39 -26.94 21.05
C GLY A 261 -20.71 -25.82 20.07
N LYS A 262 -20.07 -24.68 20.16
CA LYS A 262 -20.17 -23.57 19.21
C LYS A 262 -18.86 -23.30 18.49
N LEU A 263 -18.95 -22.75 17.29
CA LEU A 263 -17.81 -22.20 16.54
C LEU A 263 -17.87 -20.66 16.60
N TYR A 264 -16.75 -20.06 16.91
CA TYR A 264 -16.56 -18.61 16.97
C TYR A 264 -15.65 -18.17 15.84
N PHE A 265 -16.08 -17.16 15.08
CA PHE A 265 -15.28 -16.55 14.05
C PHE A 265 -14.98 -15.09 14.42
N THR A 266 -13.73 -14.66 14.24
CA THR A 266 -13.31 -13.28 14.50
C THR A 266 -12.22 -12.83 13.53
N ILE A 267 -12.26 -11.55 13.17
CA ILE A 267 -11.21 -10.86 12.39
C ILE A 267 -10.21 -10.19 13.32
N HIS A 268 -10.68 -9.73 14.50
CA HIS A 268 -9.95 -8.86 15.40
C HIS A 268 -9.06 -9.65 16.37
N ASN A 269 -7.74 -9.50 16.26
CA ASN A 269 -6.78 -10.22 17.10
C ASN A 269 -6.95 -10.01 18.63
N PRO A 270 -7.21 -8.80 19.15
CA PRO A 270 -7.47 -8.62 20.58
C PRO A 270 -8.64 -9.45 21.10
N GLU A 271 -9.73 -9.61 20.33
CA GLU A 271 -10.85 -10.48 20.71
C GLU A 271 -10.45 -11.96 20.69
N LEU A 272 -9.72 -12.38 19.65
CA LEU A 272 -9.15 -13.74 19.58
C LEU A 272 -8.35 -14.07 20.85
N TYR A 273 -7.45 -13.18 21.27
CA TYR A 273 -6.61 -13.42 22.43
C TYR A 273 -7.40 -13.49 23.74
N GLN A 274 -8.46 -12.68 23.87
CA GLN A 274 -9.37 -12.77 25.02
C GLN A 274 -10.16 -14.08 25.03
N MET A 275 -10.63 -14.55 23.87
CA MET A 275 -11.29 -15.87 23.75
C MET A 275 -10.35 -17.00 24.14
N LEU A 276 -9.11 -16.99 23.64
CA LEU A 276 -8.10 -17.99 23.96
C LEU A 276 -7.76 -18.01 25.46
N LYS A 277 -7.67 -16.83 26.08
CA LYS A 277 -7.49 -16.72 27.53
C LYS A 277 -8.66 -17.34 28.31
N GLU A 278 -9.91 -17.12 27.88
CA GLU A 278 -11.09 -17.72 28.49
C GLU A 278 -11.10 -19.25 28.32
N VAL A 279 -10.76 -19.74 27.10
CA VAL A 279 -10.61 -21.17 26.82
C VAL A 279 -9.61 -21.82 27.75
N LEU A 280 -8.44 -21.21 27.93
CA LEU A 280 -7.39 -21.68 28.84
C LEU A 280 -7.85 -21.70 30.27
N GLN A 281 -8.49 -20.64 30.75
CA GLN A 281 -9.01 -20.55 32.14
C GLN A 281 -10.07 -21.58 32.46
N LYS A 282 -10.89 -21.95 31.45
CA LYS A 282 -11.93 -22.97 31.58
C LYS A 282 -11.41 -24.41 31.39
N GLY A 283 -10.15 -24.57 31.05
CA GLY A 283 -9.57 -25.89 30.73
C GLY A 283 -10.24 -26.56 29.51
N TRP A 284 -10.72 -25.77 28.55
CA TRP A 284 -11.39 -26.29 27.35
C TRP A 284 -10.39 -26.56 26.23
N THR A 285 -10.73 -27.50 25.36
CA THR A 285 -9.91 -27.87 24.21
C THR A 285 -10.52 -27.34 22.91
N LEU A 286 -9.75 -26.57 22.16
CA LEU A 286 -10.15 -26.10 20.83
C LEU A 286 -10.36 -27.28 19.87
N GLY A 287 -11.30 -27.14 18.95
CA GLY A 287 -11.67 -28.20 18.03
C GLY A 287 -12.50 -29.34 18.61
N GLN A 288 -12.55 -29.46 19.97
CA GLN A 288 -13.33 -30.48 20.68
C GLN A 288 -14.49 -29.87 21.47
N ASP A 289 -14.20 -29.04 22.46
CA ASP A 289 -15.22 -28.39 23.28
C ASP A 289 -15.93 -27.24 22.58
N LEU A 290 -15.17 -26.46 21.79
CA LEU A 290 -15.63 -25.37 20.92
C LEU A 290 -14.65 -25.17 19.79
N GLY A 291 -15.08 -24.43 18.76
CA GLY A 291 -14.19 -24.04 17.65
C GLY A 291 -13.87 -22.55 17.66
N ILE A 292 -12.69 -22.20 17.14
CA ILE A 292 -12.32 -20.82 16.83
C ILE A 292 -11.73 -20.79 15.41
N LEU A 293 -12.28 -19.92 14.56
CA LEU A 293 -11.78 -19.55 13.23
C LEU A 293 -11.34 -18.09 13.26
N SER A 294 -10.21 -17.75 12.67
CA SER A 294 -9.75 -16.37 12.57
C SER A 294 -9.38 -15.98 11.15
N HIS A 295 -9.58 -14.73 10.81
CA HIS A 295 -9.10 -14.13 9.56
C HIS A 295 -7.70 -13.56 9.75
N ASN A 296 -6.92 -13.52 8.67
CA ASN A 296 -5.50 -13.23 8.62
C ASN A 296 -4.65 -14.21 9.43
N ASP A 297 -3.58 -14.68 8.82
CA ASP A 297 -2.64 -15.61 9.44
C ASP A 297 -1.36 -14.90 9.86
N ASP A 298 -0.77 -15.39 10.95
CA ASP A 298 0.54 -14.96 11.42
C ASP A 298 1.19 -16.09 12.26
N VAL A 299 2.49 -15.97 12.51
CA VAL A 299 3.27 -16.95 13.26
C VAL A 299 2.74 -17.18 14.67
N ILE A 300 2.11 -16.18 15.30
CA ILE A 300 1.54 -16.32 16.65
C ILE A 300 0.35 -17.28 16.58
N LYS A 301 -0.53 -17.14 15.60
CA LYS A 301 -1.69 -18.01 15.40
C LYS A 301 -1.30 -19.46 15.07
N GLU A 302 -0.13 -19.64 14.46
CA GLU A 302 0.41 -20.97 14.20
C GLU A 302 0.80 -21.70 15.47
N ILE A 303 1.38 -21.01 16.46
CA ILE A 303 1.95 -21.62 17.67
C ILE A 303 1.03 -21.62 18.89
N ILE A 304 0.14 -20.62 19.04
CA ILE A 304 -0.72 -20.54 20.23
C ILE A 304 -1.80 -21.63 20.25
N SER A 305 -2.10 -22.16 21.43
CA SER A 305 -3.17 -23.12 21.70
C SER A 305 -3.19 -24.32 20.74
N GLY A 306 -2.03 -24.74 20.24
CA GLY A 306 -1.90 -25.85 19.29
C GLY A 306 -2.25 -25.50 17.84
N GLY A 307 -2.29 -24.24 17.51
CA GLY A 307 -2.57 -23.70 16.18
C GLY A 307 -4.03 -23.31 15.96
N ILE A 308 -4.23 -22.08 15.51
CA ILE A 308 -5.55 -21.54 15.16
C ILE A 308 -5.79 -21.74 13.67
N THR A 309 -6.92 -22.30 13.29
CA THR A 309 -7.37 -22.37 11.90
C THR A 309 -7.66 -20.96 11.41
N THR A 310 -6.98 -20.58 10.33
CA THR A 310 -7.06 -19.25 9.76
C THR A 310 -7.24 -19.30 8.25
N PHE A 311 -7.69 -18.22 7.67
CA PHE A 311 -7.57 -17.99 6.24
C PHE A 311 -7.03 -16.59 6.00
N SER A 312 -6.13 -16.48 5.04
CA SER A 312 -5.37 -15.26 4.81
C SER A 312 -4.88 -15.17 3.38
N THR A 313 -4.77 -13.94 2.90
CA THR A 313 -3.95 -13.63 1.73
C THR A 313 -2.47 -13.59 2.11
N SER A 314 -1.58 -13.74 1.13
CA SER A 314 -0.14 -13.58 1.37
C SER A 314 0.25 -12.10 1.36
N PHE A 315 0.43 -11.53 2.54
CA PHE A 315 0.94 -10.15 2.69
C PHE A 315 2.40 -10.02 2.21
N ALA A 316 3.19 -11.09 2.29
CA ALA A 316 4.52 -11.14 1.67
C ALA A 316 4.42 -10.94 0.14
N ARG A 317 3.45 -11.59 -0.52
CA ARG A 317 3.23 -11.42 -1.95
C ARG A 317 2.86 -9.98 -2.30
N ILE A 318 1.98 -9.34 -1.51
CA ILE A 318 1.63 -7.92 -1.69
C ILE A 318 2.87 -7.04 -1.56
N GLY A 319 3.74 -7.28 -0.56
CA GLY A 319 4.99 -6.55 -0.37
C GLY A 319 5.97 -6.70 -1.53
N LEU A 320 6.12 -7.92 -2.04
CA LEU A 320 6.97 -8.22 -3.19
C LEU A 320 6.50 -7.51 -4.47
N GLU A 321 5.20 -7.58 -4.78
CA GLU A 321 4.65 -6.91 -5.96
C GLU A 321 4.70 -5.38 -5.81
N ALA A 322 4.54 -4.88 -4.59
CA ALA A 322 4.73 -3.46 -4.31
C ALA A 322 6.20 -3.02 -4.56
N ALA A 323 7.18 -3.84 -4.20
CA ALA A 323 8.59 -3.56 -4.53
C ALA A 323 8.84 -3.54 -6.04
N LYS A 324 8.28 -4.49 -6.79
CA LYS A 324 8.36 -4.50 -8.26
C LYS A 324 7.76 -3.23 -8.86
N PHE A 325 6.58 -2.82 -8.40
CA PHE A 325 5.98 -1.57 -8.86
C PHE A 325 6.88 -0.36 -8.60
N VAL A 326 7.54 -0.30 -7.43
CA VAL A 326 8.50 0.78 -7.12
C VAL A 326 9.66 0.80 -8.11
N LEU A 327 10.19 -0.36 -8.49
CA LEU A 327 11.37 -0.48 -9.35
C LEU A 327 11.05 -0.31 -10.84
N GLU A 328 9.98 -0.93 -11.31
CA GLU A 328 9.69 -1.10 -12.73
C GLU A 328 8.66 -0.11 -13.27
N ARG A 329 7.75 0.40 -12.42
CA ARG A 329 6.63 1.28 -12.80
C ARG A 329 5.71 0.69 -13.86
N THR A 330 5.70 -0.63 -14.00
CA THR A 330 4.81 -1.34 -14.91
C THR A 330 3.42 -1.47 -14.32
N LEU A 331 2.41 -1.55 -15.18
CA LEU A 331 1.03 -1.78 -14.75
C LEU A 331 0.88 -3.16 -14.12
N ILE A 332 0.44 -3.21 -12.86
CA ILE A 332 0.15 -4.45 -12.13
C ILE A 332 -1.34 -4.49 -11.81
N LYS A 333 -2.01 -5.60 -12.15
CA LYS A 333 -3.41 -5.87 -11.78
C LYS A 333 -3.47 -7.29 -11.22
N GLU A 334 -3.26 -7.42 -9.91
CA GLU A 334 -3.21 -8.72 -9.24
C GLU A 334 -4.23 -8.80 -8.11
N VAL A 335 -4.96 -9.91 -8.08
CA VAL A 335 -5.74 -10.32 -6.92
C VAL A 335 -5.02 -11.50 -6.29
N VAL A 336 -4.44 -11.29 -5.11
CA VAL A 336 -3.68 -12.31 -4.40
C VAL A 336 -4.64 -13.33 -3.78
N PRO A 337 -4.48 -14.63 -4.06
CA PRO A 337 -5.39 -15.64 -3.56
C PRO A 337 -5.33 -15.77 -2.04
N THR A 338 -6.49 -16.08 -1.46
CA THR A 338 -6.61 -16.47 -0.05
C THR A 338 -6.36 -17.96 0.12
N THR A 339 -5.64 -18.34 1.14
CA THR A 339 -5.35 -19.71 1.52
C THR A 339 -5.91 -20.05 2.89
N LEU A 340 -6.43 -21.27 3.04
CA LEU A 340 -6.85 -21.83 4.33
C LEU A 340 -5.65 -22.50 5.00
N ALA A 341 -5.33 -22.09 6.22
CA ALA A 341 -4.43 -22.81 7.11
C ALA A 341 -5.28 -23.62 8.11
N ASP A 342 -5.63 -24.83 7.73
CA ASP A 342 -6.46 -25.72 8.55
C ASP A 342 -5.62 -26.34 9.66
N ARG A 343 -5.87 -25.91 10.90
CA ARG A 343 -5.20 -26.37 12.12
C ARG A 343 -6.20 -27.03 13.07
N ASN A 344 -5.87 -27.13 14.33
CA ASN A 344 -6.66 -27.92 15.30
C ASN A 344 -7.81 -27.17 15.99
N SER A 345 -8.04 -25.90 15.66
CA SER A 345 -9.00 -25.07 16.38
C SER A 345 -10.46 -25.14 15.87
N VAL A 346 -10.70 -25.84 14.73
CA VAL A 346 -12.05 -26.05 14.14
C VAL A 346 -12.39 -27.51 14.02
#